data_7597d2cc65a950728aefe0da29d61650
#
_entry.id   7597d2cc65a950728aefe0da29d61650
#
_cell.length_a   1.000
_cell.length_b   1.000
_cell.length_c   1.000
_cell.angle_alpha   90.00
_cell.angle_beta   90.00
_cell.angle_gamma   90.00
#
_symmetry.space_group_name_H-M   'P 1'
#
loop_
_entity.id
_entity.type
_entity.pdbx_description
1 polymer ?
#
loop_
_entity_poly.entity_id
_entity_poly.type
_entity_poly.pdbx_seq_one_letter_code
_entity_poly.pdbx_strand_id
1 'polypeptide(L)'
;KNDLIGLIIPQAYITLVGMTGNRDDVVIASDRGQNAGANGNFNTIGVGDGFHAKDLTIGNYCNVDLVYERDTTKNHTKRQEAVTQAQAVTKVPGITDMDEWFFENCNIISRLNLFSRDDRPKRSLIKDCHLECTDDSLGTGYITIFENCTFSLFSNTPCGGASFYMQAFLGCEFTTQLSDNKTITLCKNTKPFAFIDCDFKGDMTGMEWKQSNFSDDIRQIVSNNTLNGQPLTISPDYPDLSVTPDEEQMKAFKYNGEYNIYNLLNGVGY
;
A
#
# COMPACT_ATOMS: atom_id res chain seq x y z
N LYS A 1 15.48 -28.51 -6.44
CA LYS A 1 15.39 -27.28 -5.63
C LYS A 1 15.26 -26.16 -6.61
N ASN A 2 14.08 -25.74 -6.89
CA ASN A 2 13.89 -24.53 -7.67
C ASN A 2 14.02 -23.38 -6.67
N ASP A 3 15.19 -22.82 -6.58
CA ASP A 3 15.37 -21.50 -5.99
C ASP A 3 14.62 -20.57 -6.93
N LEU A 4 13.39 -20.23 -6.56
CA LEU A 4 12.65 -19.18 -7.21
C LEU A 4 13.42 -17.88 -6.97
N ILE A 5 14.35 -17.61 -7.87
CA ILE A 5 14.96 -16.29 -7.97
C ILE A 5 13.80 -15.37 -8.30
N GLY A 6 13.53 -14.37 -7.46
CA GLY A 6 12.51 -13.38 -7.76
C GLY A 6 12.74 -12.79 -9.16
N LEU A 7 11.69 -12.51 -9.86
CA LEU A 7 11.79 -11.90 -11.18
C LEU A 7 12.51 -10.55 -11.07
N ILE A 8 13.53 -10.33 -11.89
CA ILE A 8 14.31 -9.09 -11.90
C ILE A 8 14.20 -8.45 -13.27
N ILE A 9 13.73 -7.21 -13.30
CA ILE A 9 13.58 -6.39 -14.51
C ILE A 9 14.39 -5.11 -14.32
N PRO A 10 15.68 -5.12 -14.64
CA PRO A 10 16.57 -3.98 -14.39
C PRO A 10 16.43 -2.85 -15.41
N GLN A 11 15.77 -3.11 -16.53
CA GLN A 11 15.58 -2.11 -17.57
C GLN A 11 14.60 -1.04 -17.12
N ALA A 12 14.88 0.19 -17.52
CA ALA A 12 13.96 1.31 -17.32
C ALA A 12 12.79 1.26 -18.32
N TYR A 13 11.67 1.85 -17.89
CA TYR A 13 10.47 2.04 -18.71
C TYR A 13 9.87 0.76 -19.27
N ILE A 14 9.87 -0.30 -18.46
CA ILE A 14 9.24 -1.57 -18.83
C ILE A 14 7.78 -1.58 -18.35
N THR A 15 6.89 -2.00 -19.24
CA THR A 15 5.50 -2.28 -18.93
C THR A 15 5.23 -3.77 -18.96
N LEU A 16 4.71 -4.32 -17.85
CA LEU A 16 4.14 -5.67 -17.80
C LEU A 16 2.63 -5.60 -17.90
N VAL A 17 2.05 -6.34 -18.83
CA VAL A 17 0.60 -6.35 -19.06
C VAL A 17 0.05 -7.76 -19.01
N GLY A 18 -0.98 -7.98 -18.20
CA GLY A 18 -1.82 -9.18 -18.27
C GLY A 18 -2.71 -9.12 -19.50
N MET A 19 -2.49 -10.04 -20.45
CA MET A 19 -3.09 -9.96 -21.78
C MET A 19 -4.61 -10.22 -21.83
N THR A 20 -5.20 -10.68 -20.74
CA THR A 20 -6.65 -10.95 -20.64
C THR A 20 -7.45 -9.72 -20.21
N GLY A 21 -6.79 -8.71 -19.64
CA GLY A 21 -7.45 -7.56 -19.00
C GLY A 21 -8.05 -7.88 -17.62
N ASN A 22 -8.01 -9.14 -17.18
CA ASN A 22 -8.42 -9.55 -15.85
C ASN A 22 -7.17 -9.81 -15.00
N ARG A 23 -7.00 -9.05 -13.94
CA ARG A 23 -5.84 -9.12 -13.04
C ARG A 23 -5.65 -10.47 -12.35
N ASP A 24 -6.69 -11.31 -12.27
CA ASP A 24 -6.63 -12.60 -11.60
C ASP A 24 -6.07 -13.72 -12.53
N ASP A 25 -6.04 -13.50 -13.83
CA ASP A 25 -5.64 -14.52 -14.80
C ASP A 25 -4.13 -14.65 -14.98
N VAL A 26 -3.38 -13.57 -14.70
CA VAL A 26 -1.93 -13.55 -14.86
C VAL A 26 -1.27 -13.27 -13.52
N VAL A 27 -0.64 -14.29 -12.94
CA VAL A 27 -0.10 -14.22 -11.58
C VAL A 27 1.41 -14.43 -11.58
N ILE A 28 2.14 -13.42 -11.10
CA ILE A 28 3.56 -13.49 -10.78
C ILE A 28 3.66 -13.71 -9.28
N ALA A 29 4.01 -14.91 -8.85
CA ALA A 29 3.93 -15.32 -7.46
C ALA A 29 5.25 -15.82 -6.90
N SER A 30 5.45 -15.61 -5.62
CA SER A 30 6.49 -16.26 -4.83
C SER A 30 5.96 -16.63 -3.44
N ASP A 31 6.65 -17.55 -2.78
CA ASP A 31 6.48 -17.87 -1.35
C ASP A 31 7.86 -17.71 -0.69
N ARG A 32 8.29 -16.46 -0.49
CA ARG A 32 9.65 -16.12 -0.05
C ARG A 32 9.59 -15.23 1.16
N GLY A 33 10.08 -15.74 2.28
CA GLY A 33 10.19 -15.01 3.52
C GLY A 33 11.57 -15.14 4.14
N GLN A 34 11.99 -14.17 4.92
CA GLN A 34 13.27 -14.16 5.61
C GLN A 34 13.44 -15.40 6.50
N ASN A 35 12.42 -15.76 7.26
CA ASN A 35 12.44 -16.94 8.14
C ASN A 35 12.37 -18.26 7.37
N ALA A 36 12.02 -18.24 6.09
CA ALA A 36 12.05 -19.39 5.21
C ALA A 36 13.40 -19.53 4.46
N GLY A 37 14.42 -18.82 4.89
CA GLY A 37 15.79 -18.91 4.33
C GLY A 37 16.02 -18.04 3.10
N ALA A 38 15.16 -17.08 2.82
CA ALA A 38 15.31 -16.19 1.67
C ALA A 38 16.30 -15.04 1.86
N ASN A 39 17.27 -15.16 2.73
CA ASN A 39 18.36 -14.23 3.09
C ASN A 39 18.46 -12.97 2.22
N GLY A 40 17.76 -11.89 2.62
CA GLY A 40 17.80 -10.60 1.91
C GLY A 40 17.09 -10.56 0.54
N ASN A 41 16.58 -11.69 0.04
CA ASN A 41 15.88 -11.77 -1.24
C ASN A 41 14.48 -12.38 -1.05
N PHE A 42 13.65 -11.67 -0.34
CA PHE A 42 12.27 -12.06 0.00
C PHE A 42 11.22 -11.29 -0.80
N ASN A 43 11.57 -10.87 -2.02
CA ASN A 43 10.69 -10.14 -2.93
C ASN A 43 10.18 -11.05 -4.04
N THR A 44 8.99 -10.76 -4.56
CA THR A 44 8.47 -11.44 -5.74
C THR A 44 9.07 -10.87 -7.02
N ILE A 45 9.13 -9.55 -7.13
CA ILE A 45 9.67 -8.86 -8.31
C ILE A 45 10.57 -7.70 -7.90
N GLY A 46 11.70 -7.56 -8.58
CA GLY A 46 12.59 -6.40 -8.54
C GLY A 46 12.49 -5.61 -9.84
N VAL A 47 12.24 -4.31 -9.76
CA VAL A 47 11.95 -3.48 -10.93
C VAL A 47 12.83 -2.24 -10.98
N GLY A 48 13.01 -1.72 -12.19
CA GLY A 48 13.80 -0.53 -12.49
C GLY A 48 12.97 0.75 -12.46
N ASP A 49 13.57 1.79 -13.02
CA ASP A 49 12.97 3.10 -13.21
C ASP A 49 11.81 3.07 -14.21
N GLY A 50 10.78 3.90 -14.01
CA GLY A 50 9.64 4.01 -14.91
C GLY A 50 8.84 2.71 -15.09
N PHE A 51 8.82 1.86 -14.07
CA PHE A 51 8.13 0.56 -14.16
C PHE A 51 6.60 0.72 -14.15
N HIS A 52 5.95 0.07 -15.10
CA HIS A 52 4.50 -0.01 -15.16
C HIS A 52 4.01 -1.47 -15.12
N ALA A 53 3.01 -1.75 -14.31
CA ALA A 53 2.28 -3.02 -14.28
C ALA A 53 0.79 -2.78 -14.51
N LYS A 54 0.17 -3.64 -15.33
CA LYS A 54 -1.24 -3.52 -15.66
C LYS A 54 -1.91 -4.89 -15.80
N ASP A 55 -3.15 -5.01 -15.28
CA ASP A 55 -4.03 -6.16 -15.47
C ASP A 55 -3.42 -7.50 -15.02
N LEU A 56 -2.68 -7.51 -13.90
CA LEU A 56 -2.03 -8.72 -13.40
C LEU A 56 -1.92 -8.73 -11.86
N THR A 57 -1.57 -9.89 -11.31
CA THR A 57 -1.29 -10.08 -9.90
C THR A 57 0.22 -10.21 -9.64
N ILE A 58 0.73 -9.46 -8.67
CA ILE A 58 2.07 -9.62 -8.10
C ILE A 58 1.90 -10.00 -6.64
N GLY A 59 2.27 -11.22 -6.26
CA GLY A 59 2.02 -11.73 -4.93
C GLY A 59 3.20 -12.43 -4.28
N ASN A 60 3.52 -12.04 -3.05
CA ASN A 60 4.33 -12.85 -2.15
C ASN A 60 3.39 -13.53 -1.15
N TYR A 61 3.21 -14.82 -1.30
CA TYR A 61 2.27 -15.61 -0.52
C TYR A 61 2.86 -16.16 0.79
N CYS A 62 4.05 -15.75 1.19
CA CYS A 62 4.72 -16.26 2.39
C CYS A 62 3.91 -16.07 3.67
N ASN A 63 3.18 -14.95 3.79
CA ASN A 63 2.35 -14.63 4.94
C ASN A 63 0.83 -14.67 4.62
N VAL A 64 0.45 -15.25 3.51
CA VAL A 64 -0.94 -15.33 3.05
C VAL A 64 -1.49 -16.72 3.31
N ASP A 65 -2.76 -16.81 3.71
CA ASP A 65 -3.46 -18.08 3.80
C ASP A 65 -3.63 -18.65 2.39
N LEU A 66 -3.25 -19.90 2.20
CA LEU A 66 -3.36 -20.57 0.92
C LEU A 66 -4.20 -21.84 1.05
N VAL A 67 -5.08 -22.03 0.10
CA VAL A 67 -5.90 -23.24 -0.04
C VAL A 67 -5.67 -23.83 -1.41
N TYR A 68 -5.13 -25.04 -1.44
CA TYR A 68 -4.91 -25.80 -2.67
C TYR A 68 -5.96 -26.89 -2.78
N GLU A 69 -6.93 -26.75 -3.66
CA GLU A 69 -8.01 -27.71 -3.86
C GLU A 69 -7.52 -29.10 -4.30
N ARG A 70 -6.44 -29.15 -5.07
CA ARG A 70 -5.87 -30.39 -5.59
C ARG A 70 -4.86 -31.07 -4.67
N ASP A 71 -4.30 -30.35 -3.72
CA ASP A 71 -3.30 -30.87 -2.79
C ASP A 71 -3.40 -30.14 -1.45
N THR A 72 -4.30 -30.61 -0.62
CA THR A 72 -4.58 -29.99 0.69
C THR A 72 -3.41 -30.06 1.65
N THR A 73 -2.38 -30.87 1.38
CA THR A 73 -1.16 -30.91 2.20
C THR A 73 -0.33 -29.62 2.09
N LYS A 74 -0.57 -28.82 1.06
CA LYS A 74 0.05 -27.51 0.85
C LYS A 74 -0.74 -26.36 1.43
N ASN A 75 -1.89 -26.61 1.98
CA ASN A 75 -2.66 -25.57 2.64
C ASN A 75 -1.90 -25.01 3.82
N HIS A 76 -1.95 -23.71 3.98
CA HIS A 76 -1.39 -23.05 5.16
C HIS A 76 -2.21 -21.81 5.54
N THR A 77 -2.24 -21.57 6.86
CA THR A 77 -2.87 -20.40 7.46
C THR A 77 -1.77 -19.59 8.13
N LYS A 78 -1.40 -18.49 7.55
CA LYS A 78 -0.30 -17.64 8.03
C LYS A 78 -0.77 -16.32 8.64
N ARG A 79 -2.06 -16.08 8.60
CA ARG A 79 -2.68 -14.82 9.02
C ARG A 79 -2.40 -14.43 10.47
N GLN A 80 -2.25 -15.45 11.35
CA GLN A 80 -2.02 -15.28 12.78
C GLN A 80 -0.63 -15.68 13.23
N GLU A 81 0.23 -16.15 12.34
CA GLU A 81 1.60 -16.54 12.66
C GLU A 81 2.49 -15.30 12.81
N ALA A 82 3.61 -15.48 13.48
CA ALA A 82 4.67 -14.48 13.54
C ALA A 82 5.09 -14.11 12.10
N VAL A 83 4.89 -12.87 11.76
CA VAL A 83 5.11 -12.37 10.42
C VAL A 83 6.59 -12.38 10.09
N THR A 84 6.96 -13.02 8.99
CA THR A 84 8.30 -12.95 8.44
C THR A 84 8.39 -11.85 7.38
N GLN A 85 9.56 -11.23 7.24
CA GLN A 85 9.78 -10.24 6.18
C GLN A 85 9.51 -10.87 4.82
N ALA A 86 8.60 -10.27 4.09
CA ALA A 86 8.17 -10.69 2.76
C ALA A 86 7.65 -9.46 2.03
N GLN A 87 7.98 -9.32 0.75
CA GLN A 87 7.61 -8.15 -0.07
C GLN A 87 7.12 -8.60 -1.44
N ALA A 88 6.17 -7.87 -2.01
CA ALA A 88 5.73 -8.11 -3.38
C ALA A 88 6.70 -7.47 -4.38
N VAL A 89 6.95 -6.18 -4.24
CA VAL A 89 7.75 -5.39 -5.18
C VAL A 89 8.91 -4.70 -4.49
N THR A 90 10.07 -4.76 -5.11
CA THR A 90 11.27 -4.02 -4.68
C THR A 90 11.95 -3.36 -5.88
N LYS A 91 12.91 -2.48 -5.62
CA LYS A 91 13.81 -2.02 -6.66
C LYS A 91 14.88 -3.07 -6.99
N VAL A 92 15.44 -3.00 -8.17
CA VAL A 92 16.65 -3.74 -8.50
C VAL A 92 17.83 -3.16 -7.72
N PRO A 93 18.67 -4.01 -7.07
CA PRO A 93 19.86 -3.53 -6.38
C PRO A 93 20.79 -2.71 -7.28
N GLY A 94 21.32 -1.62 -6.73
CA GLY A 94 22.27 -0.73 -7.44
C GLY A 94 21.64 0.42 -8.22
N ILE A 95 20.32 0.44 -8.39
CA ILE A 95 19.62 1.59 -8.96
C ILE A 95 19.31 2.58 -7.83
N THR A 96 19.77 3.82 -7.94
CA THR A 96 19.64 4.83 -6.87
C THR A 96 18.69 5.97 -7.22
N ASP A 97 18.46 6.24 -8.48
CA ASP A 97 17.59 7.33 -8.94
C ASP A 97 16.46 6.73 -9.77
N MET A 98 15.33 6.53 -9.10
CA MET A 98 14.12 5.96 -9.73
C MET A 98 12.97 6.92 -9.60
N ASP A 99 12.09 6.89 -10.57
CA ASP A 99 10.84 7.64 -10.58
C ASP A 99 9.73 6.87 -11.30
N GLU A 100 8.51 7.36 -11.18
CA GLU A 100 7.36 6.99 -12.01
C GLU A 100 7.01 5.50 -12.03
N TRP A 101 6.87 4.88 -10.85
CA TRP A 101 6.21 3.59 -10.79
C TRP A 101 4.71 3.72 -10.91
N PHE A 102 4.13 2.96 -11.84
CA PHE A 102 2.70 2.94 -12.06
C PHE A 102 2.13 1.52 -12.01
N PHE A 103 1.10 1.33 -11.19
CA PHE A 103 0.33 0.08 -11.11
C PHE A 103 -1.13 0.40 -11.41
N GLU A 104 -1.70 -0.28 -12.41
CA GLU A 104 -3.07 -0.08 -12.86
C GLU A 104 -3.80 -1.42 -12.92
N ASN A 105 -4.98 -1.50 -12.29
CA ASN A 105 -5.80 -2.72 -12.26
C ASN A 105 -5.00 -3.98 -11.90
N CYS A 106 -4.20 -3.90 -10.82
CA CYS A 106 -3.38 -5.01 -10.33
C CYS A 106 -3.87 -5.51 -8.97
N ASN A 107 -3.59 -6.79 -8.66
CA ASN A 107 -3.54 -7.25 -7.29
C ASN A 107 -2.09 -7.19 -6.80
N ILE A 108 -1.85 -6.56 -5.65
CA ILE A 108 -0.54 -6.53 -5.00
C ILE A 108 -0.70 -7.14 -3.62
N ILE A 109 -0.09 -8.31 -3.44
CA ILE A 109 -0.33 -9.16 -2.28
C ILE A 109 0.98 -9.41 -1.54
N SER A 110 1.06 -8.96 -0.32
CA SER A 110 2.09 -9.35 0.65
C SER A 110 1.69 -8.88 2.04
N ARG A 111 1.34 -9.80 2.90
CA ARG A 111 0.75 -9.46 4.20
C ARG A 111 1.75 -8.92 5.24
N LEU A 112 2.94 -8.53 4.85
CA LEU A 112 3.81 -7.67 5.65
C LEU A 112 4.07 -6.37 4.89
N ASN A 113 5.01 -6.36 3.95
CA ASN A 113 5.31 -5.17 3.15
C ASN A 113 4.89 -5.42 1.70
N LEU A 114 4.11 -4.54 1.12
CA LEU A 114 3.79 -4.59 -0.30
C LEU A 114 5.01 -4.19 -1.13
N PHE A 115 5.70 -3.14 -0.69
CA PHE A 115 6.80 -2.51 -1.38
C PHE A 115 8.04 -2.44 -0.49
N SER A 116 9.21 -2.36 -1.11
CA SER A 116 10.48 -2.18 -0.40
C SER A 116 10.48 -0.91 0.43
N ARG A 117 11.05 -1.00 1.62
CA ARG A 117 11.04 0.06 2.61
C ARG A 117 12.08 1.15 2.35
N ASP A 118 13.26 0.78 1.89
CA ASP A 118 14.45 1.63 1.95
C ASP A 118 14.84 2.26 0.62
N ASP A 119 14.32 1.74 -0.48
CA ASP A 119 14.73 2.13 -1.83
C ASP A 119 13.48 2.36 -2.69
N ARG A 120 13.12 3.60 -2.89
CA ARG A 120 11.81 3.97 -3.45
C ARG A 120 11.94 4.91 -4.63
N PRO A 121 11.02 4.83 -5.60
CA PRO A 121 10.91 5.84 -6.63
C PRO A 121 10.49 7.18 -6.02
N LYS A 122 10.76 8.27 -6.71
CA LYS A 122 10.32 9.60 -6.28
C LYS A 122 8.80 9.68 -6.28
N ARG A 123 8.15 9.18 -7.33
CA ARG A 123 6.71 9.21 -7.52
C ARG A 123 6.16 7.83 -7.83
N SER A 124 5.00 7.52 -7.26
CA SER A 124 4.26 6.30 -7.57
C SER A 124 2.77 6.58 -7.65
N LEU A 125 2.13 6.04 -8.68
CA LEU A 125 0.69 6.00 -8.82
C LEU A 125 0.21 4.55 -8.76
N ILE A 126 -0.76 4.27 -7.90
CA ILE A 126 -1.41 2.98 -7.80
C ILE A 126 -2.90 3.24 -7.99
N LYS A 127 -3.44 2.73 -9.10
CA LYS A 127 -4.78 3.04 -9.56
C LYS A 127 -5.60 1.78 -9.79
N ASP A 128 -6.84 1.79 -9.32
CA ASP A 128 -7.81 0.70 -9.52
C ASP A 128 -7.27 -0.67 -9.06
N CYS A 129 -6.35 -0.68 -8.09
CA CYS A 129 -5.67 -1.88 -7.61
C CYS A 129 -6.34 -2.47 -6.37
N HIS A 130 -6.12 -3.78 -6.15
CA HIS A 130 -6.40 -4.42 -4.87
C HIS A 130 -5.10 -4.73 -4.14
N LEU A 131 -5.05 -4.38 -2.84
CA LEU A 131 -3.86 -4.54 -2.02
C LEU A 131 -4.19 -5.31 -0.73
N GLU A 132 -3.42 -6.37 -0.44
CA GLU A 132 -3.52 -7.07 0.84
C GLU A 132 -2.36 -6.69 1.74
N CYS A 133 -2.69 -6.14 2.92
CA CYS A 133 -1.71 -5.58 3.85
C CYS A 133 -1.85 -6.18 5.25
N THR A 134 -0.73 -6.34 5.95
CA THR A 134 -0.74 -6.68 7.38
C THR A 134 -0.13 -5.53 8.18
N ASP A 135 1.14 -5.22 7.98
CA ASP A 135 1.88 -4.25 8.76
C ASP A 135 2.85 -3.50 7.84
N ASP A 136 3.11 -2.23 8.12
CA ASP A 136 4.08 -1.38 7.42
C ASP A 136 3.95 -1.35 5.88
N SER A 137 2.79 -1.67 5.37
CA SER A 137 2.61 -2.12 3.99
C SER A 137 2.37 -1.01 2.99
N LEU A 138 1.89 0.13 3.46
CA LEU A 138 1.47 1.21 2.60
C LEU A 138 2.60 2.21 2.39
N GLY A 139 2.99 2.39 1.16
CA GLY A 139 3.95 3.38 0.75
C GLY A 139 5.11 2.86 -0.07
N THR A 140 5.17 3.29 -1.30
CA THR A 140 6.18 2.84 -2.24
C THR A 140 7.09 3.96 -2.74
N GLY A 141 6.78 5.24 -2.53
CA GLY A 141 7.56 6.34 -3.06
C GLY A 141 7.77 7.48 -2.07
N TYR A 142 8.50 8.51 -2.50
CA TYR A 142 8.51 9.79 -1.80
C TYR A 142 7.12 10.40 -1.82
N ILE A 143 6.47 10.34 -2.98
CA ILE A 143 5.05 10.66 -3.18
C ILE A 143 4.38 9.41 -3.68
N THR A 144 3.36 8.92 -2.98
CA THR A 144 2.55 7.79 -3.41
C THR A 144 1.09 8.18 -3.41
N ILE A 145 0.44 8.02 -4.55
CA ILE A 145 -0.99 8.24 -4.73
C ILE A 145 -1.66 6.90 -4.95
N PHE A 146 -2.68 6.62 -4.14
CA PHE A 146 -3.61 5.52 -4.34
C PHE A 146 -4.94 6.10 -4.81
N GLU A 147 -5.36 5.76 -6.01
CA GLU A 147 -6.61 6.21 -6.62
C GLU A 147 -7.54 5.02 -6.82
N ASN A 148 -8.75 5.08 -6.27
CA ASN A 148 -9.80 4.07 -6.41
C ASN A 148 -9.32 2.64 -6.06
N CYS A 149 -8.45 2.51 -5.08
CA CYS A 149 -7.90 1.22 -4.68
C CYS A 149 -8.76 0.56 -3.59
N THR A 150 -8.73 -0.76 -3.54
CA THR A 150 -9.30 -1.55 -2.45
C THR A 150 -8.21 -2.17 -1.61
N PHE A 151 -8.38 -2.14 -0.29
CA PHE A 151 -7.41 -2.67 0.68
C PHE A 151 -8.06 -3.72 1.57
N SER A 152 -7.41 -4.86 1.72
CA SER A 152 -7.71 -5.83 2.76
C SER A 152 -6.68 -5.70 3.87
N LEU A 153 -7.08 -5.20 5.04
CA LEU A 153 -6.22 -4.93 6.19
C LEU A 153 -6.35 -6.04 7.25
N PHE A 154 -5.23 -6.65 7.60
CA PHE A 154 -5.16 -7.73 8.60
C PHE A 154 -4.42 -7.32 9.87
N SER A 155 -3.94 -6.09 9.95
CA SER A 155 -3.31 -5.49 11.12
C SER A 155 -3.88 -4.11 11.38
N ASN A 156 -3.83 -3.69 12.63
CA ASN A 156 -4.23 -2.34 13.03
C ASN A 156 -3.15 -1.27 12.77
N THR A 157 -2.01 -1.62 12.20
CA THR A 157 -0.90 -0.69 11.89
C THR A 157 -0.46 -0.75 10.43
N PRO A 158 -1.38 -0.63 9.44
CA PRO A 158 -1.05 -0.86 8.04
C PRO A 158 -0.17 0.23 7.41
N CYS A 159 -0.18 1.42 7.97
CA CYS A 159 0.44 2.62 7.40
C CYS A 159 1.80 2.95 8.02
N GLY A 160 2.58 1.95 8.40
CA GLY A 160 3.86 2.17 9.06
C GLY A 160 5.03 2.41 8.12
N GLY A 161 4.89 2.08 6.85
CA GLY A 161 5.93 2.28 5.85
C GLY A 161 6.16 3.75 5.57
N ALA A 162 7.37 4.20 5.68
CA ALA A 162 7.69 5.59 5.42
C ALA A 162 7.59 5.93 3.94
N SER A 163 6.55 6.64 3.57
CA SER A 163 6.67 7.61 2.50
C SER A 163 7.52 8.76 3.03
N PHE A 164 8.48 9.23 2.27
CA PHE A 164 9.37 10.27 2.78
C PHE A 164 8.80 11.67 2.63
N TYR A 165 7.75 11.82 1.86
CA TYR A 165 7.12 13.10 1.61
C TYR A 165 5.61 13.03 1.83
N MET A 166 4.88 12.22 1.07
CA MET A 166 3.42 12.17 1.10
C MET A 166 2.84 10.83 0.67
N GLN A 167 1.72 10.45 1.29
CA GLN A 167 0.81 9.42 0.77
C GLN A 167 -0.61 9.97 0.71
N ALA A 168 -1.28 9.81 -0.43
CA ALA A 168 -2.68 10.18 -0.58
C ALA A 168 -3.52 8.98 -1.00
N PHE A 169 -4.63 8.77 -0.30
CA PHE A 169 -5.65 7.78 -0.59
C PHE A 169 -6.90 8.52 -1.05
N LEU A 170 -7.28 8.32 -2.30
CA LEU A 170 -8.32 9.06 -2.99
C LEU A 170 -9.40 8.09 -3.48
N GLY A 171 -10.59 8.15 -2.93
CA GLY A 171 -11.69 7.25 -3.28
C GLY A 171 -11.41 5.78 -2.98
N CYS A 172 -10.61 5.49 -1.96
CA CYS A 172 -10.20 4.13 -1.63
C CYS A 172 -11.17 3.44 -0.67
N GLU A 173 -11.29 2.13 -0.79
CA GLU A 173 -12.05 1.29 0.12
C GLU A 173 -11.10 0.42 0.97
N PHE A 174 -11.32 0.41 2.28
CA PHE A 174 -10.55 -0.40 3.23
C PHE A 174 -11.46 -1.39 3.93
N THR A 175 -11.20 -2.68 3.77
CA THR A 175 -11.89 -3.73 4.50
C THR A 175 -10.97 -4.30 5.57
N THR A 176 -11.42 -4.31 6.83
CA THR A 176 -10.61 -4.72 7.97
C THR A 176 -11.03 -6.08 8.51
N GLN A 177 -10.04 -6.91 8.84
CA GLN A 177 -10.18 -8.17 9.57
C GLN A 177 -9.09 -8.19 10.65
N LEU A 178 -9.35 -7.47 11.74
CA LEU A 178 -8.36 -7.25 12.79
C LEU A 178 -8.49 -8.30 13.90
N SER A 179 -7.35 -8.76 14.46
CA SER A 179 -7.34 -9.76 15.51
C SER A 179 -7.84 -9.19 16.85
N ASP A 180 -7.03 -8.37 17.50
CA ASP A 180 -7.28 -7.94 18.88
C ASP A 180 -7.61 -6.47 19.00
N ASN A 181 -6.76 -5.58 18.49
CA ASN A 181 -7.01 -4.15 18.52
C ASN A 181 -7.79 -3.72 17.29
N LYS A 182 -9.00 -3.24 17.50
CA LYS A 182 -9.93 -2.82 16.45
C LYS A 182 -9.77 -1.34 16.03
N THR A 183 -8.84 -0.62 16.64
CA THR A 183 -8.51 0.75 16.24
C THR A 183 -7.32 0.74 15.30
N ILE A 184 -7.48 1.32 14.12
CA ILE A 184 -6.39 1.49 13.15
C ILE A 184 -5.48 2.61 13.63
N THR A 185 -4.22 2.29 13.88
CA THR A 185 -3.18 3.29 14.13
C THR A 185 -2.55 3.71 12.81
N LEU A 186 -2.81 4.92 12.39
CA LEU A 186 -2.18 5.53 11.25
C LEU A 186 -0.81 6.09 11.61
N CYS A 187 0.09 6.12 10.64
CA CYS A 187 1.38 6.79 10.78
C CYS A 187 2.24 6.31 11.96
N LYS A 188 2.83 5.14 11.85
CA LYS A 188 4.01 4.80 12.67
C LYS A 188 5.13 5.82 12.53
N ASN A 189 5.21 6.48 11.39
CA ASN A 189 6.24 7.45 11.02
C ASN A 189 5.62 8.82 10.71
N THR A 190 6.40 9.85 10.92
CA THR A 190 6.06 11.27 10.93
C THR A 190 5.82 11.90 9.56
N LYS A 191 5.09 11.26 8.66
CA LYS A 191 4.88 11.80 7.31
C LYS A 191 3.42 12.13 7.04
N PRO A 192 3.14 13.13 6.19
CA PRO A 192 1.78 13.51 5.85
C PRO A 192 1.04 12.39 5.12
N PHE A 193 -0.22 12.23 5.50
CA PHE A 193 -1.19 11.40 4.80
C PHE A 193 -2.39 12.23 4.40
N ALA A 194 -3.01 11.85 3.30
CA ALA A 194 -4.33 12.35 2.94
C ALA A 194 -5.29 11.17 2.74
N PHE A 195 -6.46 11.24 3.37
CA PHE A 195 -7.57 10.32 3.15
C PHE A 195 -8.76 11.16 2.68
N ILE A 196 -9.12 11.01 1.41
CA ILE A 196 -10.19 11.79 0.78
C ILE A 196 -11.18 10.85 0.11
N ASP A 197 -12.45 10.96 0.46
CA ASP A 197 -13.54 10.13 -0.03
C ASP A 197 -13.29 8.62 0.20
N CYS A 198 -12.67 8.24 1.31
CA CYS A 198 -12.38 6.85 1.62
C CYS A 198 -13.51 6.20 2.43
N ASP A 199 -13.75 4.93 2.16
CA ASP A 199 -14.74 4.13 2.88
C ASP A 199 -14.05 2.98 3.64
N PHE A 200 -14.19 2.99 4.95
CA PHE A 200 -13.66 1.96 5.85
C PHE A 200 -14.79 1.02 6.27
N LYS A 201 -14.58 -0.28 6.12
CA LYS A 201 -15.55 -1.33 6.41
C LYS A 201 -14.94 -2.43 7.27
N GLY A 202 -15.80 -3.19 7.92
CA GLY A 202 -15.40 -4.38 8.66
C GLY A 202 -15.40 -4.15 10.16
N ASP A 203 -14.43 -4.73 10.85
CA ASP A 203 -14.43 -4.86 12.30
C ASP A 203 -13.66 -3.78 13.05
N MET A 204 -13.11 -2.79 12.35
CA MET A 204 -12.50 -1.64 13.01
C MET A 204 -13.54 -0.77 13.71
N THR A 205 -13.16 -0.18 14.83
CA THR A 205 -14.03 0.68 15.65
C THR A 205 -13.63 2.14 15.62
N GLY A 206 -12.49 2.47 15.04
CA GLY A 206 -12.00 3.84 14.93
C GLY A 206 -10.60 3.92 14.33
N MET A 207 -10.11 5.12 14.23
CA MET A 207 -8.82 5.46 13.68
C MET A 207 -8.10 6.45 14.60
N GLU A 208 -6.82 6.26 14.81
CA GLU A 208 -6.00 7.13 15.66
C GLU A 208 -4.66 7.44 15.00
N TRP A 209 -4.06 8.54 15.42
CA TRP A 209 -2.70 8.91 15.07
C TRP A 209 -1.73 8.48 16.19
N LYS A 210 -0.54 8.03 15.82
CA LYS A 210 0.46 7.68 16.81
C LYS A 210 1.27 8.94 17.23
N GLN A 211 0.93 9.51 18.36
CA GLN A 211 1.50 10.79 18.86
C GLN A 211 3.02 10.84 18.90
N SER A 212 3.68 9.75 19.29
CA SER A 212 5.14 9.76 19.55
C SER A 212 6.01 10.05 18.32
N ASN A 213 5.41 10.14 17.14
CA ASN A 213 6.13 10.26 15.89
C ASN A 213 5.82 11.53 15.10
N PHE A 214 5.08 12.49 15.67
CA PHE A 214 4.71 13.72 14.98
C PHE A 214 5.63 14.89 15.36
N SER A 215 6.02 15.68 14.37
CA SER A 215 6.51 17.03 14.59
C SER A 215 5.32 18.01 14.54
N ASP A 216 5.44 19.15 15.19
CA ASP A 216 4.35 20.13 15.38
C ASP A 216 3.81 20.73 14.06
N ASP A 217 4.56 20.58 12.98
CA ASP A 217 4.26 21.11 11.64
C ASP A 217 3.59 20.12 10.70
N ILE A 218 3.50 18.82 11.08
CA ILE A 218 2.83 17.81 10.24
C ILE A 218 1.33 17.85 10.51
N ARG A 219 0.57 17.88 9.41
CA ARG A 219 -0.89 17.78 9.43
C ARG A 219 -1.35 16.64 8.54
N GLN A 220 -2.37 15.94 9.03
CA GLN A 220 -3.02 14.86 8.29
C GLN A 220 -4.29 15.39 7.62
N ILE A 221 -4.40 15.22 6.33
CA ILE A 221 -5.53 15.72 5.54
C ILE A 221 -6.62 14.66 5.51
N VAL A 222 -7.81 15.03 5.93
CA VAL A 222 -8.95 14.12 5.99
C VAL A 222 -10.22 14.82 5.52
N SER A 223 -10.93 14.19 4.59
CA SER A 223 -12.17 14.74 4.07
C SER A 223 -13.10 13.65 3.55
N ASN A 224 -14.37 13.74 3.93
CA ASN A 224 -15.45 12.93 3.42
C ASN A 224 -15.21 11.41 3.52
N ASN A 225 -14.64 10.95 4.65
CA ASN A 225 -14.41 9.52 4.89
C ASN A 225 -15.54 8.91 5.71
N THR A 226 -15.80 7.64 5.49
CA THR A 226 -16.81 6.89 6.24
C THR A 226 -16.24 5.65 6.93
N LEU A 227 -16.88 5.24 8.01
CA LEU A 227 -16.67 3.96 8.68
C LEU A 227 -18.02 3.23 8.78
N ASN A 228 -18.14 2.10 8.11
CA ASN A 228 -19.39 1.33 8.04
C ASN A 228 -20.60 2.21 7.67
N GLY A 229 -20.41 3.11 6.71
CA GLY A 229 -21.45 4.03 6.20
C GLY A 229 -21.77 5.22 7.11
N GLN A 230 -21.02 5.42 8.19
CA GLN A 230 -21.13 6.60 9.05
C GLN A 230 -19.91 7.52 8.86
N PRO A 231 -20.06 8.84 9.01
CA PRO A 231 -18.91 9.73 8.94
C PRO A 231 -17.78 9.27 9.88
N LEU A 232 -16.57 9.10 9.35
CA LEU A 232 -15.42 8.72 10.15
C LEU A 232 -14.92 9.91 10.94
N THR A 233 -14.93 9.78 12.27
CA THR A 233 -14.32 10.75 13.18
C THR A 233 -12.91 10.32 13.48
N ILE A 234 -11.97 11.24 13.39
CA ILE A 234 -10.59 11.00 13.80
C ILE A 234 -10.52 11.02 15.32
N SER A 235 -9.51 10.33 15.87
CA SER A 235 -9.29 10.25 17.30
C SER A 235 -9.41 11.63 17.97
N PRO A 236 -10.29 11.76 18.96
CA PRO A 236 -10.44 13.02 19.70
C PRO A 236 -9.18 13.41 20.50
N ASP A 237 -8.27 12.45 20.73
CA ASP A 237 -7.03 12.70 21.48
C ASP A 237 -6.03 13.56 20.68
N TYR A 238 -6.17 13.64 19.36
CA TYR A 238 -5.26 14.38 18.49
C TYR A 238 -5.98 15.18 17.39
N PRO A 239 -6.97 16.00 17.72
CA PRO A 239 -7.74 16.75 16.72
C PRO A 239 -6.86 17.77 15.96
N ASP A 240 -5.83 18.28 16.60
CA ASP A 240 -4.94 19.29 16.00
C ASP A 240 -4.02 18.71 14.91
N LEU A 241 -3.86 17.39 14.84
CA LEU A 241 -3.08 16.73 13.80
C LEU A 241 -3.87 16.51 12.51
N SER A 242 -5.18 16.68 12.55
CA SER A 242 -6.07 16.43 11.43
C SER A 242 -6.61 17.75 10.87
N VAL A 243 -6.51 17.88 9.58
CA VAL A 243 -7.00 19.05 8.84
C VAL A 243 -8.08 18.60 7.87
N THR A 244 -9.27 19.16 8.02
CA THR A 244 -10.27 19.09 6.95
C THR A 244 -10.01 20.29 6.03
N PRO A 245 -9.61 20.04 4.77
CA PRO A 245 -9.28 21.14 3.86
C PRO A 245 -10.53 21.97 3.56
N ASP A 246 -10.35 23.27 3.48
CA ASP A 246 -11.36 24.17 2.95
C ASP A 246 -11.54 24.00 1.43
N GLU A 247 -12.46 24.74 0.83
CA GLU A 247 -12.76 24.61 -0.60
C GLU A 247 -11.56 24.96 -1.50
N GLU A 248 -10.75 25.92 -1.11
CA GLU A 248 -9.55 26.30 -1.87
C GLU A 248 -8.43 25.27 -1.74
N GLN A 249 -8.18 24.80 -0.54
CA GLN A 249 -7.22 23.73 -0.27
C GLN A 249 -7.63 22.43 -0.97
N MET A 250 -8.95 22.13 -1.04
CA MET A 250 -9.45 20.93 -1.70
C MET A 250 -9.14 20.92 -3.20
N LYS A 251 -8.96 22.05 -3.85
CA LYS A 251 -8.60 22.11 -5.28
C LYS A 251 -7.26 21.45 -5.60
N ALA A 252 -6.36 21.36 -4.63
CA ALA A 252 -5.13 20.61 -4.79
C ALA A 252 -5.37 19.10 -4.97
N PHE A 253 -6.42 18.57 -4.35
CA PHE A 253 -6.80 17.15 -4.37
C PHE A 253 -7.86 16.83 -5.42
N LYS A 254 -8.81 17.74 -5.62
CA LYS A 254 -9.90 17.57 -6.58
C LYS A 254 -10.09 18.83 -7.40
N TYR A 255 -10.22 18.66 -8.71
CA TYR A 255 -10.53 19.73 -9.64
C TYR A 255 -11.60 19.28 -10.62
N ASN A 256 -12.67 20.07 -10.77
CA ASN A 256 -13.82 19.75 -11.63
C ASN A 256 -14.44 18.35 -11.38
N GLY A 257 -14.43 17.88 -10.13
CA GLY A 257 -14.99 16.60 -9.75
C GLY A 257 -14.05 15.40 -9.90
N GLU A 258 -12.88 15.57 -10.47
CA GLU A 258 -11.86 14.54 -10.62
C GLU A 258 -10.70 14.73 -9.65
N TYR A 259 -9.98 13.66 -9.30
CA TYR A 259 -8.77 13.74 -8.49
C TYR A 259 -7.63 14.38 -9.28
N ASN A 260 -6.95 15.32 -8.65
CA ASN A 260 -5.89 16.11 -9.29
C ASN A 260 -4.53 15.41 -9.18
N ILE A 261 -4.44 14.22 -9.76
CA ILE A 261 -3.28 13.32 -9.65
C ILE A 261 -1.99 14.00 -10.09
N TYR A 262 -2.05 14.76 -11.17
CA TYR A 262 -0.87 15.46 -11.68
C TYR A 262 -0.28 16.44 -10.65
N ASN A 263 -1.12 17.26 -10.04
CA ASN A 263 -0.66 18.21 -9.02
C ASN A 263 -0.07 17.49 -7.80
N LEU A 264 -0.75 16.45 -7.34
CA LEU A 264 -0.32 15.68 -6.17
C LEU A 264 1.03 14.99 -6.41
N LEU A 265 1.23 14.39 -7.59
CA LEU A 265 2.51 13.78 -7.95
C LEU A 265 3.65 14.81 -8.07
N ASN A 266 3.34 16.07 -8.30
CA ASN A 266 4.30 17.16 -8.30
C ASN A 266 4.45 17.86 -6.93
N GLY A 267 3.86 17.30 -5.87
CA GLY A 267 3.99 17.79 -4.50
C GLY A 267 3.17 19.06 -4.21
N VAL A 268 2.14 19.34 -4.99
CA VAL A 268 1.21 20.44 -4.74
C VAL A 268 0.08 19.95 -3.84
N GLY A 269 -0.16 20.66 -2.75
CA GLY A 269 -1.26 20.33 -1.81
C GLY A 269 -0.81 20.17 -0.35
N TYR A 270 0.48 20.38 -0.06
CA TYR A 270 1.05 20.21 1.28
C TYR A 270 1.84 21.43 1.69
#